data_6b217aa0ebb5d101aa7c0c443cac06d6
#
_entry.id   6b217aa0ebb5d101aa7c0c443cac06d6
#
_cell.length_a   1.000
_cell.length_b   1.000
_cell.length_c   1.000
_cell.angle_alpha   90.00
_cell.angle_beta   90.00
_cell.angle_gamma   90.00
#
_symmetry.space_group_name_H-M   'P 1'
#
loop_
_entity.id
_entity.type
_entity.pdbx_description
1 polymer ?
#
loop_
_entity_poly.entity_id
_entity_poly.type
_entity_poly.pdbx_seq_one_letter_code
_entity_poly.pdbx_strand_id
1 'polypeptide(L)'
;MQLPRARERLDAYPHQLSGGQRQRVMIAMALACGPDLLIADEPTTALDVTVQKEVLDLMGQLVREDGMGMLFISHDLGLMRERVQQVMVMYGGQCVEHADTETLFAHPAHPYTRGLFAARPRLDWPRGTRLSTIAGQ
;
A
#
# COMPACT_ATOMS: atom_id res chain seq x y z
N MET A 1 -17.89 -7.76 2.14
CA MET A 1 -16.60 -8.40 1.81
C MET A 1 -16.86 -9.67 1.01
N GLN A 2 -16.30 -9.79 -0.21
CA GLN A 2 -16.59 -10.95 -1.07
C GLN A 2 -15.48 -11.99 -0.93
N LEU A 3 -15.69 -12.97 -0.06
CA LEU A 3 -14.88 -14.19 -0.01
C LEU A 3 -15.62 -15.27 -0.81
N PRO A 4 -15.09 -15.77 -1.95
CA PRO A 4 -15.78 -16.82 -2.71
C PRO A 4 -16.03 -18.05 -1.83
N ARG A 5 -17.28 -18.52 -1.81
CA ARG A 5 -17.73 -19.67 -1.00
C ARG A 5 -17.39 -19.54 0.49
N ALA A 6 -17.63 -18.36 1.09
CA ALA A 6 -17.25 -18.07 2.47
C ALA A 6 -17.74 -19.16 3.46
N ARG A 7 -18.98 -19.65 3.31
CA ARG A 7 -19.56 -20.69 4.18
C ARG A 7 -18.80 -22.02 4.15
N GLU A 8 -18.31 -22.43 2.98
CA GLU A 8 -17.56 -23.69 2.82
C GLU A 8 -16.15 -23.59 3.40
N ARG A 9 -15.70 -22.38 3.76
CA ARG A 9 -14.34 -22.10 4.24
C ARG A 9 -14.28 -21.73 5.72
N LEU A 10 -15.40 -21.80 6.44
CA LEU A 10 -15.43 -21.48 7.87
C LEU A 10 -14.50 -22.39 8.69
N ASP A 11 -14.36 -23.64 8.27
CA ASP A 11 -13.51 -24.64 8.93
C ASP A 11 -12.11 -24.76 8.28
N ALA A 12 -11.79 -23.88 7.31
CA ALA A 12 -10.50 -23.94 6.62
C ALA A 12 -9.38 -23.32 7.47
N TYR A 13 -8.26 -24.00 7.56
CA TYR A 13 -7.05 -23.46 8.18
C TYR A 13 -6.38 -22.42 7.27
N PRO A 14 -5.62 -21.46 7.84
CA PRO A 14 -4.97 -20.40 7.05
C PRO A 14 -4.10 -20.89 5.90
N HIS A 15 -3.42 -22.02 6.06
CA HIS A 15 -2.59 -22.62 5.02
C HIS A 15 -3.38 -23.19 3.82
N GLN A 16 -4.69 -23.39 3.97
CA GLN A 16 -5.60 -23.87 2.93
C GLN A 16 -6.19 -22.73 2.09
N LEU A 17 -5.91 -21.46 2.48
CA LEU A 17 -6.37 -20.25 1.80
C LEU A 17 -5.25 -19.68 0.91
N SER A 18 -5.62 -19.12 -0.25
CA SER A 18 -4.69 -18.34 -1.05
C SER A 18 -4.24 -17.06 -0.33
N GLY A 19 -3.15 -16.42 -0.76
CA GLY A 19 -2.65 -15.18 -0.18
C GLY A 19 -3.74 -14.09 -0.12
N GLY A 20 -4.43 -13.84 -1.22
CA GLY A 20 -5.52 -12.86 -1.28
C GLY A 20 -6.73 -13.22 -0.42
N GLN A 21 -7.03 -14.52 -0.24
CA GLN A 21 -8.09 -14.95 0.67
C GLN A 21 -7.71 -14.71 2.12
N ARG A 22 -6.47 -15.04 2.52
CA ARG A 22 -5.96 -14.74 3.86
C ARG A 22 -6.01 -13.24 4.14
N GLN A 23 -5.59 -12.42 3.17
CA GLN A 23 -5.63 -10.96 3.32
C GLN A 23 -7.06 -10.44 3.51
N ARG A 24 -8.04 -10.95 2.76
CA ARG A 24 -9.45 -10.58 2.94
C ARG A 24 -9.98 -10.99 4.32
N VAL A 25 -9.57 -12.14 4.86
CA VAL A 25 -9.92 -12.55 6.22
C VAL A 25 -9.30 -11.62 7.25
N MET A 26 -8.02 -11.24 7.11
CA MET A 26 -7.35 -10.30 8.01
C MET A 26 -8.03 -8.93 8.01
N ILE A 27 -8.42 -8.42 6.83
CA ILE A 27 -9.19 -7.17 6.72
C ILE A 27 -10.54 -7.32 7.43
N ALA A 28 -11.25 -8.44 7.24
CA ALA A 28 -12.51 -8.70 7.93
C ALA A 28 -12.36 -8.69 9.46
N MET A 29 -11.30 -9.30 9.96
CA MET A 29 -10.99 -9.31 11.39
C MET A 29 -10.71 -7.90 11.92
N ALA A 30 -9.92 -7.09 11.20
CA ALA A 30 -9.62 -5.72 11.58
C ALA A 30 -10.88 -4.84 11.64
N LEU A 31 -11.84 -5.08 10.74
CA LEU A 31 -13.08 -4.29 10.63
C LEU A 31 -14.21 -4.79 11.54
N ALA A 32 -14.08 -6.00 12.11
CA ALA A 32 -15.16 -6.60 12.90
C ALA A 32 -15.59 -5.79 14.13
N CYS A 33 -14.70 -4.94 14.65
CA CYS A 33 -14.99 -4.07 15.80
C CYS A 33 -15.44 -2.66 15.44
N GLY A 34 -15.67 -2.35 14.16
CA GLY A 34 -16.10 -1.02 13.71
C GLY A 34 -15.08 0.08 14.04
N PRO A 35 -13.83 -0.01 13.59
CA PRO A 35 -12.80 0.97 13.96
C PRO A 35 -13.01 2.31 13.24
N ASP A 36 -12.59 3.40 13.86
CA ASP A 36 -12.52 4.72 13.22
C ASP A 36 -11.27 4.91 12.35
N LEU A 37 -10.24 4.08 12.56
CA LEU A 37 -8.96 4.13 11.84
C LEU A 37 -8.48 2.72 11.50
N LEU A 38 -8.20 2.50 10.22
CA LEU A 38 -7.54 1.28 9.73
C LEU A 38 -6.05 1.55 9.50
N ILE A 39 -5.17 0.81 10.16
CA ILE A 39 -3.72 0.82 9.90
C ILE A 39 -3.39 -0.37 9.01
N ALA A 40 -2.90 -0.09 7.82
CA ALA A 40 -2.52 -1.07 6.81
C ALA A 40 -1.01 -1.02 6.57
N ASP A 41 -0.28 -1.91 7.23
CA ASP A 41 1.17 -2.01 7.11
C ASP A 41 1.53 -3.09 6.08
N GLU A 42 2.09 -2.66 4.94
CA GLU A 42 2.47 -3.52 3.81
C GLU A 42 1.37 -4.52 3.41
N PRO A 43 0.09 -4.09 3.24
CA PRO A 43 -1.05 -5.00 3.20
C PRO A 43 -1.09 -5.91 1.96
N THR A 44 -0.22 -5.68 1.00
CA THR A 44 -0.19 -6.44 -0.27
C THR A 44 1.16 -7.10 -0.54
N THR A 45 2.05 -7.13 0.44
CA THR A 45 3.33 -7.84 0.33
C THR A 45 3.08 -9.34 0.04
N ALA A 46 3.81 -9.88 -0.92
CA ALA A 46 3.69 -11.25 -1.42
C ALA A 46 2.37 -11.61 -2.14
N LEU A 47 1.62 -10.63 -2.61
CA LEU A 47 0.49 -10.84 -3.52
C LEU A 47 0.92 -10.55 -4.97
N ASP A 48 0.31 -11.28 -5.92
CA ASP A 48 0.45 -10.92 -7.33
C ASP A 48 -0.29 -9.60 -7.64
N VAL A 49 0.12 -8.92 -8.72
CA VAL A 49 -0.36 -7.57 -9.07
C VAL A 49 -1.89 -7.49 -9.20
N THR A 50 -2.52 -8.54 -9.71
CA THR A 50 -3.99 -8.57 -9.88
C THR A 50 -4.69 -8.63 -8.54
N VAL A 51 -4.28 -9.56 -7.69
CA VAL A 51 -4.84 -9.73 -6.33
C VAL A 51 -4.53 -8.52 -5.46
N GLN A 52 -3.33 -7.94 -5.58
CA GLN A 52 -2.96 -6.70 -4.91
C GLN A 52 -3.95 -5.57 -5.22
N LYS A 53 -4.26 -5.36 -6.52
CA LYS A 53 -5.22 -4.34 -6.94
C LYS A 53 -6.60 -4.60 -6.33
N GLU A 54 -7.10 -5.83 -6.40
CA GLU A 54 -8.41 -6.18 -5.85
C GLU A 54 -8.51 -5.94 -4.35
N VAL A 55 -7.46 -6.28 -3.59
CA VAL A 55 -7.41 -6.07 -2.13
C VAL A 55 -7.40 -4.58 -1.79
N LEU A 56 -6.61 -3.79 -2.51
CA LEU A 56 -6.54 -2.33 -2.29
C LEU A 56 -7.83 -1.62 -2.69
N ASP A 57 -8.48 -2.04 -3.77
CA ASP A 57 -9.79 -1.51 -4.19
C ASP A 57 -10.85 -1.80 -3.13
N LEU A 58 -10.86 -3.02 -2.59
CA LEU A 58 -11.73 -3.41 -1.49
C LEU A 58 -11.49 -2.55 -0.23
N MET A 59 -10.24 -2.36 0.19
CA MET A 59 -9.90 -1.53 1.34
C MET A 59 -10.38 -0.09 1.14
N GLY A 60 -10.09 0.51 -0.01
CA GLY A 60 -10.51 1.86 -0.34
C GLY A 60 -12.04 2.01 -0.39
N GLN A 61 -12.77 1.00 -0.82
CA GLN A 61 -14.23 0.98 -0.79
C GLN A 61 -14.75 0.96 0.65
N LEU A 62 -14.26 0.05 1.50
CA LEU A 62 -14.68 -0.09 2.90
C LEU A 62 -14.40 1.17 3.72
N VAL A 63 -13.21 1.77 3.54
CA VAL A 63 -12.86 3.04 4.19
C VAL A 63 -13.85 4.15 3.84
N ARG A 64 -14.27 4.25 2.57
CA ARG A 64 -15.27 5.26 2.15
C ARG A 64 -16.67 4.96 2.64
N GLU A 65 -17.09 3.70 2.59
CA GLU A 65 -18.45 3.29 3.00
C GLU A 65 -18.67 3.48 4.50
N ASP A 66 -17.66 3.17 5.31
CA ASP A 66 -17.74 3.25 6.78
C ASP A 66 -17.23 4.61 7.32
N GLY A 67 -16.76 5.51 6.47
CA GLY A 67 -16.25 6.84 6.86
C GLY A 67 -14.99 6.81 7.73
N MET A 68 -14.20 5.74 7.63
CA MET A 68 -12.98 5.55 8.43
C MET A 68 -11.80 6.37 7.91
N GLY A 69 -10.85 6.65 8.80
CA GLY A 69 -9.49 7.03 8.41
C GLY A 69 -8.69 5.81 7.97
N MET A 70 -7.67 6.02 7.11
CA MET A 70 -6.72 4.95 6.76
C MET A 70 -5.30 5.47 6.82
N LEU A 71 -4.45 4.78 7.60
CA LEU A 71 -3.00 4.92 7.56
C LEU A 71 -2.43 3.77 6.72
N PHE A 72 -1.94 4.10 5.53
CA PHE A 72 -1.41 3.14 4.57
C PHE A 72 0.11 3.22 4.54
N ILE A 73 0.80 2.14 4.94
CA ILE A 73 2.27 2.05 4.95
C ILE A 73 2.69 1.14 3.80
N SER A 74 3.59 1.63 2.95
CA SER A 74 4.14 0.85 1.83
C SER A 74 5.45 1.45 1.35
N HIS A 75 6.29 0.63 0.73
CA HIS A 75 7.45 1.06 -0.01
C HIS A 75 7.15 1.32 -1.51
N ASP A 76 5.94 1.01 -1.98
CA ASP A 76 5.54 1.21 -3.37
C ASP A 76 4.95 2.60 -3.59
N LEU A 77 5.78 3.51 -4.10
CA LEU A 77 5.37 4.89 -4.43
C LEU A 77 4.25 4.95 -5.50
N GLY A 78 4.12 3.94 -6.36
CA GLY A 78 3.07 3.88 -7.36
C GLY A 78 1.69 3.73 -6.72
N LEU A 79 1.61 2.86 -5.73
CA LEU A 79 0.37 2.65 -4.97
C LEU A 79 -0.01 3.91 -4.17
N MET A 80 0.98 4.60 -3.58
CA MET A 80 0.73 5.83 -2.83
C MET A 80 0.07 6.90 -3.69
N ARG A 81 0.60 7.12 -4.90
CA ARG A 81 0.09 8.17 -5.80
C ARG A 81 -1.39 8.03 -6.13
N GLU A 82 -1.88 6.79 -6.25
CA GLU A 82 -3.24 6.52 -6.69
C GLU A 82 -4.25 6.38 -5.54
N ARG A 83 -3.77 6.21 -4.30
CA ARG A 83 -4.59 5.71 -3.20
C ARG A 83 -4.74 6.64 -2.01
N VAL A 84 -3.82 7.58 -1.82
CA VAL A 84 -3.80 8.43 -0.62
C VAL A 84 -3.79 9.92 -0.97
N GLN A 85 -4.35 10.72 -0.10
CA GLN A 85 -4.41 12.18 -0.25
C GLN A 85 -3.13 12.86 0.20
N GLN A 86 -2.50 12.33 1.25
CA GLN A 86 -1.28 12.87 1.83
C GLN A 86 -0.24 11.77 1.99
N VAL A 87 1.02 12.14 1.83
CA VAL A 87 2.15 11.22 1.98
C VAL A 87 3.14 11.79 2.98
N MET A 88 3.55 10.95 3.89
CA MET A 88 4.65 11.20 4.82
C MET A 88 5.82 10.30 4.45
N VAL A 89 6.96 10.89 4.11
CA VAL A 89 8.20 10.16 3.83
C VAL A 89 9.02 10.04 5.10
N MET A 90 9.39 8.82 5.44
CA MET A 90 10.17 8.53 6.65
C MET A 90 11.57 8.00 6.31
N TYR A 91 12.56 8.44 7.06
CA TYR A 91 13.93 7.94 6.99
C TYR A 91 14.54 7.89 8.40
N GLY A 92 15.14 6.75 8.77
CA GLY A 92 15.77 6.59 10.09
C GLY A 92 14.81 6.83 11.27
N GLY A 93 13.53 6.50 11.13
CA GLY A 93 12.51 6.72 12.15
C GLY A 93 11.99 8.16 12.26
N GLN A 94 12.44 9.07 11.39
CA GLN A 94 12.01 10.46 11.35
C GLN A 94 11.21 10.78 10.10
N CYS A 95 10.19 11.65 10.23
CA CYS A 95 9.52 12.24 9.09
C CYS A 95 10.44 13.28 8.45
N VAL A 96 10.85 13.04 7.21
CA VAL A 96 11.75 13.94 6.45
C VAL A 96 10.99 14.85 5.50
N GLU A 97 9.81 14.45 5.07
CA GLU A 97 8.93 15.24 4.20
C GLU A 97 7.47 14.82 4.38
N HIS A 98 6.54 15.78 4.36
CA HIS A 98 5.11 15.55 4.42
C HIS A 98 4.40 16.58 3.53
N ALA A 99 3.57 16.12 2.61
CA ALA A 99 2.78 16.97 1.73
C ALA A 99 1.59 16.21 1.14
N ASP A 100 0.70 16.96 0.48
CA ASP A 100 -0.31 16.37 -0.39
C ASP A 100 0.34 15.54 -1.49
N THR A 101 -0.30 14.43 -1.86
CA THR A 101 0.26 13.47 -2.82
C THR A 101 0.68 14.13 -4.11
N GLU A 102 -0.17 14.98 -4.69
CA GLU A 102 0.15 15.67 -5.96
C GLU A 102 1.38 16.57 -5.82
N THR A 103 1.45 17.34 -4.74
CA THR A 103 2.58 18.25 -4.46
C THR A 103 3.88 17.46 -4.28
N LEU A 104 3.86 16.40 -3.48
CA LEU A 104 5.04 15.58 -3.23
C LEU A 104 5.59 14.93 -4.50
N PHE A 105 4.69 14.42 -5.36
CA PHE A 105 5.08 13.77 -6.61
C PHE A 105 5.52 14.74 -7.71
N ALA A 106 5.02 15.97 -7.71
CA ALA A 106 5.42 17.00 -8.66
C ALA A 106 6.70 17.72 -8.24
N HIS A 107 6.85 18.02 -6.95
CA HIS A 107 7.89 18.89 -6.41
C HIS A 107 8.49 18.36 -5.10
N PRO A 108 9.13 17.16 -5.10
CA PRO A 108 9.77 16.63 -3.89
C PRO A 108 10.88 17.58 -3.43
N ALA A 109 10.83 18.03 -2.18
CA ALA A 109 11.76 18.99 -1.63
C ALA A 109 12.99 18.32 -1.00
N HIS A 110 12.77 17.27 -0.21
CA HIS A 110 13.84 16.61 0.54
C HIS A 110 14.75 15.77 -0.39
N PRO A 111 16.09 15.81 -0.22
CA PRO A 111 17.01 15.03 -1.06
C PRO A 111 16.75 13.53 -1.05
N TYR A 112 16.36 12.96 0.10
CA TYR A 112 16.01 11.54 0.22
C TYR A 112 14.76 11.19 -0.62
N THR A 113 13.71 12.02 -0.57
CA THR A 113 12.49 11.84 -1.38
C THR A 113 12.80 11.88 -2.87
N ARG A 114 13.63 12.84 -3.31
CA ARG A 114 14.11 12.90 -4.70
C ARG A 114 14.86 11.65 -5.11
N GLY A 115 15.73 11.15 -4.21
CA GLY A 115 16.47 9.91 -4.43
C GLY A 115 15.55 8.69 -4.57
N LEU A 116 14.51 8.57 -3.72
CA LEU A 116 13.50 7.51 -3.81
C LEU A 116 12.78 7.53 -5.17
N PHE A 117 12.38 8.70 -5.65
CA PHE A 117 11.70 8.83 -6.94
C PHE A 117 12.64 8.55 -8.12
N ALA A 118 13.89 8.98 -8.04
CA ALA A 118 14.91 8.73 -9.05
C ALA A 118 15.33 7.25 -9.12
N ALA A 119 15.28 6.53 -8.02
CA ALA A 119 15.60 5.10 -7.95
C ALA A 119 14.48 4.19 -8.48
N ARG A 120 13.27 4.74 -8.72
CA ARG A 120 12.13 3.97 -9.21
C ARG A 120 12.33 3.55 -10.67
N PRO A 121 12.32 2.25 -10.99
CA PRO A 121 12.38 1.79 -12.38
C PRO A 121 11.16 2.29 -13.17
N ARG A 122 11.38 2.72 -14.41
CA ARG A 122 10.30 3.10 -15.32
C ARG A 122 10.33 2.17 -16.54
N LEU A 123 9.15 1.75 -16.98
CA LEU A 123 9.00 0.84 -18.12
C LEU A 123 9.44 1.47 -19.46
N ASP A 124 9.43 2.80 -19.54
CA ASP A 124 9.84 3.57 -20.72
C ASP A 124 11.37 3.79 -20.82
N TRP A 125 12.13 3.31 -19.84
CA TRP A 125 13.60 3.43 -19.90
C TRP A 125 14.22 2.44 -20.89
N PRO A 126 15.28 2.85 -21.60
CA PRO A 126 16.06 1.94 -22.45
C PRO A 126 16.59 0.75 -21.65
N ARG A 127 16.66 -0.44 -22.29
CA ARG A 127 17.26 -1.61 -21.66
C ARG A 127 18.71 -1.33 -21.28
N GLY A 128 19.10 -1.68 -20.04
CA GLY A 128 20.45 -1.45 -19.52
C GLY A 128 20.66 -0.08 -18.87
N THR A 129 19.62 0.74 -18.73
CA THR A 129 19.71 1.99 -17.96
C THR A 129 20.08 1.68 -16.51
N ARG A 130 21.18 2.27 -16.04
CA ARG A 130 21.63 2.13 -14.65
C ARG A 130 20.66 2.88 -13.73
N LEU A 131 20.12 2.19 -12.72
CA LEU A 131 19.29 2.82 -11.71
C LEU A 131 20.12 3.80 -10.87
N SER A 132 19.54 4.95 -10.54
CA SER A 132 20.14 5.87 -9.59
C SER A 132 20.09 5.25 -8.20
N THR A 133 21.20 5.27 -7.50
CA THR A 133 21.30 4.87 -6.10
C THR A 133 21.18 6.09 -5.21
N ILE A 134 20.53 5.97 -4.05
CA ILE A 134 20.49 7.03 -3.05
C ILE A 134 21.89 7.09 -2.43
N ALA A 135 22.58 8.24 -2.59
CA ALA A 135 23.88 8.45 -1.98
C ALA A 135 23.72 8.61 -0.44
N GLY A 136 24.52 7.89 0.31
CA GLY A 136 24.60 7.99 1.77
C GLY A 136 24.16 6.70 2.47
N GLN A 137 25.16 5.90 2.80
CA GLN A 137 25.11 5.02 3.98
C GLN A 137 25.90 5.69 5.09
#